data_911e6e09aeae846ddef07938c1ffecdc
#
_entry.id   911e6e09aeae846ddef07938c1ffecdc
#
_cell.length_a   1.000
_cell.length_b   1.000
_cell.length_c   1.000
_cell.angle_alpha   90.00
_cell.angle_beta   90.00
_cell.angle_gamma   90.00
#
_symmetry.space_group_name_H-M   'P 1'
#
loop_
_entity.id
_entity.type
_entity.pdbx_description
1 polymer ?
#
loop_
_entity_poly.entity_id
_entity_poly.type
_entity_poly.pdbx_seq_one_letter_code
_entity_poly.pdbx_strand_id
1 'polypeptide(L)'
;MSSTPDIAQLQSAIDSVWEERQGIGPGTTGVVRETVETTLDLLDKGLIRVAEKTSDGWTVNQWIKKAVLLSFRLNDMTSISGAPGGASWWDKVPSKFEGWGASEFHTHGFRAVPGSIVRRSAYIAKDVVLMPSFVNLGAYVDEVTMAGTWVGLLYTSDAADAPP
;
A
#
# COMPACT_ATOMS: atom_id res chain seq x y z
N MET A 1 3.54 -6.57 -23.42
CA MET A 1 2.75 -7.31 -22.42
C MET A 1 3.72 -7.68 -21.30
N SER A 2 3.70 -6.96 -20.19
CA SER A 2 4.53 -7.30 -19.03
C SER A 2 3.93 -8.54 -18.37
N SER A 3 4.67 -9.65 -18.36
CA SER A 3 4.24 -10.85 -17.65
C SER A 3 4.17 -10.54 -16.16
N THR A 4 3.10 -10.97 -15.49
CA THR A 4 3.01 -10.91 -14.04
C THR A 4 4.25 -11.60 -13.44
N PRO A 5 4.96 -10.97 -12.49
CA PRO A 5 6.14 -11.58 -11.88
C PRO A 5 5.77 -12.92 -11.20
N ASP A 6 6.70 -13.86 -11.22
CA ASP A 6 6.57 -15.09 -10.43
C ASP A 6 6.62 -14.74 -8.94
N ILE A 7 5.51 -14.95 -8.24
CA ILE A 7 5.36 -14.59 -6.82
C ILE A 7 6.32 -15.39 -5.94
N ALA A 8 6.59 -16.66 -6.26
CA ALA A 8 7.51 -17.49 -5.48
C ALA A 8 8.96 -17.01 -5.61
N GLN A 9 9.36 -16.60 -6.82
CA GLN A 9 10.67 -16.00 -7.06
C GLN A 9 10.79 -14.64 -6.35
N LEU A 10 9.73 -13.81 -6.40
CA LEU A 10 9.71 -12.51 -5.73
C LEU A 10 9.81 -12.67 -4.22
N GLN A 11 9.07 -13.61 -3.63
CA GLN A 11 9.16 -13.95 -2.20
C GLN A 11 10.59 -14.35 -1.80
N SER A 12 11.19 -15.29 -2.56
CA SER A 12 12.56 -15.74 -2.30
C SER A 12 13.57 -14.59 -2.36
N ALA A 13 13.40 -13.68 -3.33
CA ALA A 13 14.25 -12.50 -3.47
C ALA A 13 14.09 -11.54 -2.29
N ILE A 14 12.86 -11.26 -1.84
CA ILE A 14 12.60 -10.40 -0.66
C ILE A 14 13.19 -11.04 0.60
N ASP A 15 13.04 -12.35 0.79
CA ASP A 15 13.60 -13.05 1.96
C ASP A 15 15.14 -12.95 1.96
N SER A 16 15.79 -13.12 0.80
CA SER A 16 17.24 -12.93 0.67
C SER A 16 17.68 -11.50 0.98
N VAL A 17 17.00 -10.50 0.40
CA VAL A 17 17.28 -9.08 0.66
C VAL A 17 17.09 -8.73 2.14
N TRP A 18 16.12 -9.34 2.80
CA TRP A 18 15.86 -9.13 4.22
C TRP A 18 17.02 -9.56 5.13
N GLU A 19 17.71 -10.63 4.79
CA GLU A 19 18.87 -11.07 5.57
C GLU A 19 20.04 -10.06 5.52
N GLU A 20 20.16 -9.33 4.41
CA GLU A 20 21.18 -8.29 4.19
C GLU A 20 20.71 -6.87 4.57
N ARG A 21 19.54 -6.73 5.21
CA ARG A 21 18.86 -5.46 5.47
C ARG A 21 19.70 -4.39 6.20
N GLN A 22 20.75 -4.78 6.91
CA GLN A 22 21.62 -3.83 7.62
C GLN A 22 22.42 -2.94 6.64
N GLY A 23 22.74 -3.47 5.46
CA GLY A 23 23.45 -2.74 4.40
C GLY A 23 22.52 -1.91 3.48
N ILE A 24 21.20 -1.97 3.68
CA ILE A 24 20.21 -1.32 2.82
C ILE A 24 19.88 0.08 3.34
N GLY A 25 19.97 1.05 2.45
CA GLY A 25 19.67 2.45 2.74
C GLY A 25 19.21 3.22 1.50
N PRO A 26 19.00 4.54 1.60
CA PRO A 26 18.47 5.37 0.52
C PRO A 26 19.31 5.35 -0.76
N GLY A 27 20.63 5.15 -0.63
CA GLY A 27 21.56 5.00 -1.76
C GLY A 27 21.51 3.63 -2.46
N THR A 28 20.77 2.65 -1.95
CA THR A 28 20.65 1.32 -2.58
C THR A 28 19.86 1.41 -3.88
N THR A 29 20.41 0.87 -4.96
CA THR A 29 19.86 0.87 -6.32
C THR A 29 19.84 -0.55 -6.92
N GLY A 30 19.39 -0.68 -8.17
CA GLY A 30 19.39 -1.94 -8.92
C GLY A 30 18.40 -2.96 -8.37
N VAL A 31 18.72 -4.25 -8.52
CA VAL A 31 17.81 -5.38 -8.27
C VAL A 31 17.16 -5.35 -6.89
N VAL A 32 17.89 -4.96 -5.85
CA VAL A 32 17.35 -4.88 -4.48
C VAL A 32 16.19 -3.90 -4.41
N ARG A 33 16.38 -2.67 -4.92
CA ARG A 33 15.33 -1.66 -4.95
C ARG A 33 14.18 -2.09 -5.86
N GLU A 34 14.48 -2.60 -7.05
CA GLU A 34 13.48 -3.06 -8.02
C GLU A 34 12.60 -4.17 -7.45
N THR A 35 13.16 -5.11 -6.71
CA THR A 35 12.43 -6.20 -6.05
C THR A 35 11.43 -5.66 -5.04
N VAL A 36 11.84 -4.71 -4.21
CA VAL A 36 10.95 -4.07 -3.22
C VAL A 36 9.86 -3.24 -3.90
N GLU A 37 10.23 -2.40 -4.87
CA GLU A 37 9.26 -1.57 -5.60
C GLU A 37 8.24 -2.41 -6.37
N THR A 38 8.66 -3.50 -7.00
CA THR A 38 7.76 -4.46 -7.67
C THR A 38 6.74 -5.03 -6.68
N THR A 39 7.18 -5.40 -5.48
CA THR A 39 6.27 -5.91 -4.44
C THR A 39 5.26 -4.84 -4.02
N LEU A 40 5.70 -3.60 -3.82
CA LEU A 40 4.81 -2.48 -3.48
C LEU A 40 3.81 -2.16 -4.60
N ASP A 41 4.23 -2.26 -5.85
CA ASP A 41 3.36 -2.04 -7.01
C ASP A 41 2.29 -3.15 -7.16
N LEU A 42 2.63 -4.40 -6.81
CA LEU A 42 1.65 -5.49 -6.76
C LEU A 42 0.63 -5.31 -5.64
N LEU A 43 1.07 -4.82 -4.48
CA LEU A 43 0.16 -4.41 -3.39
C LEU A 43 -0.77 -3.29 -3.84
N ASP A 44 -0.23 -2.25 -4.47
CA ASP A 44 -0.99 -1.09 -4.95
C ASP A 44 -2.09 -1.46 -5.94
N LYS A 45 -1.85 -2.52 -6.72
CA LYS A 45 -2.79 -3.09 -7.69
C LYS A 45 -3.74 -4.14 -7.10
N GLY A 46 -3.59 -4.49 -5.82
CA GLY A 46 -4.39 -5.53 -5.17
C GLY A 46 -4.10 -6.96 -5.65
N LEU A 47 -2.98 -7.17 -6.35
CA LEU A 47 -2.60 -8.48 -6.90
C LEU A 47 -1.98 -9.42 -5.86
N ILE A 48 -1.50 -8.86 -4.75
CA ILE A 48 -1.05 -9.58 -3.55
C ILE A 48 -1.60 -8.87 -2.32
N ARG A 49 -1.73 -9.60 -1.21
CA ARG A 49 -2.24 -9.07 0.07
C ARG A 49 -1.28 -9.40 1.21
N VAL A 50 -1.12 -8.48 2.16
CA VAL A 50 -0.37 -8.72 3.41
C VAL A 50 -1.06 -9.80 4.25
N ALA A 51 -2.38 -9.76 4.31
CA ALA A 51 -3.22 -10.78 4.93
C ALA A 51 -4.37 -11.12 4.00
N GLU A 52 -4.69 -12.41 3.92
CA GLU A 52 -5.76 -12.92 3.06
C GLU A 52 -6.53 -14.03 3.77
N LYS A 53 -7.83 -14.10 3.48
CA LYS A 53 -8.71 -15.15 4.01
C LYS A 53 -8.65 -16.36 3.10
N THR A 54 -8.31 -17.50 3.67
CA THR A 54 -8.28 -18.79 2.99
C THR A 54 -9.35 -19.73 3.59
N SER A 55 -9.51 -20.94 3.03
CA SER A 55 -10.39 -21.97 3.61
C SER A 55 -10.06 -22.29 5.07
N ASP A 56 -8.80 -22.18 5.44
CA ASP A 56 -8.28 -22.58 6.76
C ASP A 56 -8.19 -21.40 7.75
N GLY A 57 -8.65 -20.19 7.33
CA GLY A 57 -8.63 -18.98 8.13
C GLY A 57 -7.76 -17.88 7.52
N TRP A 58 -7.30 -16.96 8.36
CA TRP A 58 -6.44 -15.84 7.91
C TRP A 58 -4.99 -16.29 7.78
N THR A 59 -4.41 -16.04 6.60
CA THR A 59 -2.98 -16.24 6.33
C THR A 59 -2.29 -14.89 6.22
N VAL A 60 -1.15 -14.74 6.90
CA VAL A 60 -0.33 -13.53 6.85
C VAL A 60 0.94 -13.80 6.03
N ASN A 61 1.09 -13.06 4.93
CA ASN A 61 2.25 -13.13 4.04
C ASN A 61 3.43 -12.33 4.63
N GLN A 62 4.23 -12.96 5.49
CA GLN A 62 5.31 -12.29 6.22
C GLN A 62 6.36 -11.67 5.28
N TRP A 63 6.63 -12.28 4.12
CA TRP A 63 7.57 -11.78 3.14
C TRP A 63 7.14 -10.40 2.59
N ILE A 64 5.84 -10.15 2.44
CA ILE A 64 5.30 -8.85 2.01
C ILE A 64 5.55 -7.80 3.10
N LYS A 65 5.37 -8.15 4.37
CA LYS A 65 5.71 -7.26 5.50
C LYS A 65 7.20 -6.91 5.52
N LYS A 66 8.09 -7.87 5.19
CA LYS A 66 9.52 -7.61 5.02
C LYS A 66 9.76 -6.59 3.92
N ALA A 67 9.12 -6.71 2.76
CA ALA A 67 9.22 -5.75 1.67
C ALA A 67 8.77 -4.34 2.10
N VAL A 68 7.66 -4.23 2.83
CA VAL A 68 7.19 -2.96 3.40
C VAL A 68 8.24 -2.34 4.34
N LEU A 69 8.84 -3.12 5.23
CA LEU A 69 9.87 -2.64 6.15
C LEU A 69 11.18 -2.25 5.42
N LEU A 70 11.53 -2.97 4.35
CA LEU A 70 12.66 -2.63 3.48
C LEU A 70 12.44 -1.29 2.77
N SER A 71 11.21 -1.00 2.34
CA SER A 71 10.90 0.27 1.68
C SER A 71 11.18 1.49 2.56
N PHE A 72 10.95 1.38 3.88
CA PHE A 72 11.31 2.45 4.81
C PHE A 72 12.81 2.68 4.95
N ARG A 73 13.64 1.66 4.68
CA ARG A 73 15.10 1.80 4.63
C ARG A 73 15.58 2.41 3.32
N LEU A 74 14.91 2.07 2.22
CA LEU A 74 15.25 2.54 0.88
C LEU A 74 14.92 4.02 0.64
N ASN A 75 14.03 4.61 1.45
CA ASN A 75 13.56 5.97 1.23
C ASN A 75 13.93 6.89 2.40
N ASP A 76 14.35 8.10 2.06
CA ASP A 76 14.53 9.19 3.02
C ASP A 76 13.21 9.87 3.35
N MET A 77 13.23 10.64 4.43
CA MET A 77 12.15 11.57 4.77
C MET A 77 12.07 12.68 3.74
N THR A 78 10.85 12.95 3.28
CA THR A 78 10.58 14.04 2.33
C THR A 78 9.39 14.88 2.77
N SER A 79 9.35 16.13 2.31
CA SER A 79 8.19 17.00 2.52
C SER A 79 7.08 16.58 1.54
N ILE A 80 5.90 16.28 2.08
CA ILE A 80 4.71 15.94 1.32
C ILE A 80 3.72 17.09 1.42
N SER A 81 3.39 17.72 0.30
CA SER A 81 2.44 18.83 0.21
C SER A 81 0.99 18.35 0.32
N GLY A 82 0.05 19.30 0.46
CA GLY A 82 -1.39 19.04 0.45
C GLY A 82 -2.03 18.92 1.83
N ALA A 83 -1.29 19.20 2.90
CA ALA A 83 -1.87 19.29 4.23
C ALA A 83 -2.81 20.50 4.36
N PRO A 84 -3.83 20.43 5.23
CA PRO A 84 -4.75 21.54 5.45
C PRO A 84 -4.04 22.85 5.83
N GLY A 85 -4.54 23.96 5.31
CA GLY A 85 -3.96 25.29 5.60
C GLY A 85 -2.64 25.57 4.88
N GLY A 86 -2.28 24.79 3.84
CA GLY A 86 -1.02 24.94 3.11
C GLY A 86 0.20 24.40 3.84
N ALA A 87 0.00 23.66 4.93
CA ALA A 87 1.07 22.96 5.66
C ALA A 87 1.61 21.76 4.85
N SER A 88 2.65 21.12 5.37
CA SER A 88 3.23 19.92 4.78
C SER A 88 3.38 18.85 5.84
N TRP A 89 3.37 17.60 5.39
CA TRP A 89 3.79 16.45 6.20
C TRP A 89 5.27 16.14 5.96
N TRP A 90 5.87 15.36 6.84
CA TRP A 90 7.25 14.89 6.75
C TRP A 90 7.28 13.38 6.92
N ASP A 91 7.41 12.63 5.82
CA ASP A 91 7.32 11.17 5.84
C ASP A 91 8.16 10.55 4.70
N LYS A 92 8.33 9.24 4.76
CA LYS A 92 9.02 8.41 3.77
C LYS A 92 8.09 7.86 2.69
N VAL A 93 6.78 7.81 2.94
CA VAL A 93 5.80 7.19 2.06
C VAL A 93 4.92 8.27 1.44
N PRO A 94 4.94 8.42 0.12
CA PRO A 94 4.11 9.39 -0.56
C PRO A 94 2.62 9.03 -0.45
N SER A 95 1.77 10.00 -0.71
CA SER A 95 0.34 9.78 -0.88
C SER A 95 0.08 8.92 -2.12
N LYS A 96 -0.90 8.00 -2.04
CA LYS A 96 -1.42 7.32 -3.23
C LYS A 96 -1.98 8.32 -4.25
N PHE A 97 -2.48 9.44 -3.78
CA PHE A 97 -3.10 10.48 -4.62
C PHE A 97 -2.11 11.51 -5.16
N GLU A 98 -0.81 11.31 -4.95
CA GLU A 98 0.20 12.24 -5.48
C GLU A 98 0.14 12.30 -7.01
N GLY A 99 -0.07 13.50 -7.53
CA GLY A 99 -0.21 13.75 -8.96
C GLY A 99 -1.54 13.32 -9.58
N TRP A 100 -2.49 12.81 -8.78
CA TRP A 100 -3.79 12.40 -9.29
C TRP A 100 -4.68 13.60 -9.62
N GLY A 101 -5.37 13.51 -10.77
CA GLY A 101 -6.43 14.39 -11.17
C GLY A 101 -7.76 13.64 -11.31
N ALA A 102 -8.74 14.26 -11.92
CA ALA A 102 -10.07 13.68 -12.11
C ALA A 102 -10.05 12.37 -12.91
N SER A 103 -9.14 12.22 -13.87
CA SER A 103 -9.03 11.02 -14.70
C SER A 103 -8.62 9.79 -13.90
N GLU A 104 -7.67 9.93 -12.97
CA GLU A 104 -7.20 8.84 -12.13
C GLU A 104 -8.31 8.38 -11.18
N PHE A 105 -8.96 9.31 -10.49
CA PHE A 105 -10.10 8.98 -9.62
C PHE A 105 -11.24 8.32 -10.38
N HIS A 106 -11.56 8.80 -11.58
CA HIS A 106 -12.61 8.20 -12.43
C HIS A 106 -12.24 6.78 -12.84
N THR A 107 -10.99 6.54 -13.22
CA THR A 107 -10.50 5.21 -13.63
C THR A 107 -10.52 4.21 -12.48
N HIS A 108 -10.11 4.63 -11.28
CA HIS A 108 -10.12 3.76 -10.10
C HIS A 108 -11.52 3.55 -9.52
N GLY A 109 -12.45 4.49 -9.74
CA GLY A 109 -13.87 4.31 -9.46
C GLY A 109 -14.26 4.29 -7.98
N PHE A 110 -13.45 4.89 -7.09
CA PHE A 110 -13.78 5.07 -5.68
C PHE A 110 -13.93 6.55 -5.31
N ARG A 111 -14.50 6.83 -4.16
CA ARG A 111 -14.74 8.16 -3.64
C ARG A 111 -13.85 8.45 -2.44
N ALA A 112 -13.02 9.51 -2.52
CA ALA A 112 -12.19 9.98 -1.43
C ALA A 112 -12.73 11.34 -0.95
N VAL A 113 -13.24 11.41 0.27
CA VAL A 113 -13.73 12.64 0.89
C VAL A 113 -12.51 13.47 1.34
N PRO A 114 -12.55 14.82 1.27
CA PRO A 114 -11.46 15.65 1.77
C PRO A 114 -11.07 15.28 3.20
N GLY A 115 -9.76 15.07 3.42
CA GLY A 115 -9.24 14.60 4.71
C GLY A 115 -9.01 13.10 4.80
N SER A 116 -9.39 12.31 3.79
CA SER A 116 -8.94 10.92 3.69
C SER A 116 -7.46 10.85 3.28
N ILE A 117 -6.68 10.07 3.99
CA ILE A 117 -5.24 9.88 3.75
C ILE A 117 -5.02 8.43 3.33
N VAL A 118 -4.48 8.24 2.13
CA VAL A 118 -4.13 6.91 1.61
C VAL A 118 -2.65 6.90 1.25
N ARG A 119 -1.90 6.01 1.87
CA ARG A 119 -0.48 5.85 1.58
C ARG A 119 -0.28 5.02 0.31
N ARG A 120 0.77 5.32 -0.47
CA ARG A 120 1.17 4.49 -1.62
C ARG A 120 1.18 3.01 -1.24
N SER A 121 0.83 2.14 -2.19
CA SER A 121 0.74 0.68 -2.04
C SER A 121 -0.43 0.18 -1.16
N ALA A 122 -1.33 1.06 -0.74
CA ALA A 122 -2.65 0.63 -0.30
C ALA A 122 -3.54 0.38 -1.52
N TYR A 123 -4.24 -0.75 -1.56
CA TYR A 123 -5.23 -1.03 -2.58
C TYR A 123 -6.61 -0.55 -2.14
N ILE A 124 -7.27 0.19 -3.02
CA ILE A 124 -8.65 0.64 -2.84
C ILE A 124 -9.45 0.14 -4.03
N ALA A 125 -10.40 -0.72 -3.77
CA ALA A 125 -11.26 -1.28 -4.80
C ALA A 125 -12.28 -0.27 -5.32
N LYS A 126 -12.95 -0.63 -6.39
CA LYS A 126 -14.03 0.15 -6.99
C LYS A 126 -15.22 0.29 -6.03
N ASP A 127 -15.96 1.38 -6.17
CA ASP A 127 -17.17 1.69 -5.39
C ASP A 127 -16.93 1.82 -3.86
N VAL A 128 -15.68 1.93 -3.43
CA VAL A 128 -15.31 2.26 -2.04
C VAL A 128 -15.61 3.73 -1.76
N VAL A 129 -16.03 4.01 -0.53
CA VAL A 129 -16.18 5.38 -0.01
C VAL A 129 -15.22 5.56 1.17
N LEU A 130 -14.22 6.42 1.00
CA LEU A 130 -13.33 6.82 2.08
C LEU A 130 -13.83 8.11 2.69
N MET A 131 -14.38 8.07 3.90
CA MET A 131 -14.56 9.24 4.75
C MET A 131 -13.19 9.72 5.24
N PRO A 132 -13.05 10.87 5.94
CA PRO A 132 -11.79 11.27 6.54
C PRO A 132 -11.22 10.15 7.41
N SER A 133 -10.27 9.42 6.86
CA SER A 133 -9.75 8.15 7.41
C SER A 133 -8.29 7.99 7.02
N PHE A 134 -7.59 7.03 7.64
CA PHE A 134 -6.20 6.74 7.33
C PHE A 134 -6.07 5.30 6.82
N VAL A 135 -5.63 5.16 5.57
CA VAL A 135 -5.36 3.86 4.94
C VAL A 135 -3.85 3.69 4.79
N ASN A 136 -3.30 2.75 5.54
CA ASN A 136 -1.85 2.54 5.60
C ASN A 136 -1.33 1.78 4.39
N LEU A 137 -0.03 1.87 4.15
CA LEU A 137 0.72 1.12 3.15
C LEU A 137 0.47 -0.39 3.33
N GLY A 138 0.12 -1.08 2.24
CA GLY A 138 -0.19 -2.51 2.23
C GLY A 138 -1.60 -2.88 2.71
N ALA A 139 -2.43 -1.90 3.07
CA ALA A 139 -3.84 -2.16 3.35
C ALA A 139 -4.59 -2.54 2.06
N TYR A 140 -5.56 -3.41 2.22
CA TYR A 140 -6.47 -3.82 1.15
C TYR A 140 -7.90 -3.46 1.54
N VAL A 141 -8.53 -2.59 0.78
CA VAL A 141 -9.93 -2.18 0.98
C VAL A 141 -10.75 -2.72 -0.18
N ASP A 142 -11.61 -3.68 0.12
CA ASP A 142 -12.40 -4.37 -0.90
C ASP A 142 -13.61 -3.57 -1.37
N GLU A 143 -14.22 -4.01 -2.45
CA GLU A 143 -15.35 -3.35 -3.12
C GLU A 143 -16.49 -3.04 -2.13
N VAL A 144 -17.19 -1.93 -2.39
CA VAL A 144 -18.39 -1.49 -1.64
C VAL A 144 -18.11 -1.17 -0.16
N THR A 145 -16.85 -1.18 0.28
CA THR A 145 -16.48 -0.82 1.65
C THR A 145 -16.67 0.68 1.90
N MET A 146 -17.24 1.03 3.05
CA MET A 146 -17.24 2.39 3.57
C MET A 146 -16.29 2.49 4.75
N ALA A 147 -15.15 3.16 4.55
CA ALA A 147 -14.26 3.51 5.65
C ALA A 147 -14.84 4.73 6.40
N GLY A 148 -15.29 4.51 7.63
CA GLY A 148 -15.89 5.54 8.47
C GLY A 148 -14.91 6.64 8.87
N THR A 149 -15.44 7.74 9.42
CA THR A 149 -14.64 8.89 9.85
C THR A 149 -13.67 8.49 10.97
N TRP A 150 -12.38 8.84 10.81
CA TRP A 150 -11.28 8.56 11.73
C TRP A 150 -10.95 7.07 11.93
N VAL A 151 -11.38 6.22 10.99
CA VAL A 151 -10.93 4.82 10.95
C VAL A 151 -9.50 4.73 10.41
N GLY A 152 -8.70 3.88 11.04
CA GLY A 152 -7.38 3.48 10.55
C GLY A 152 -7.41 2.06 9.99
N LEU A 153 -7.09 1.89 8.72
CA LEU A 153 -6.98 0.58 8.07
C LEU A 153 -5.50 0.23 7.91
N LEU A 154 -5.07 -0.86 8.55
CA LEU A 154 -3.66 -1.27 8.58
C LEU A 154 -3.33 -2.33 7.52
N TYR A 155 -4.20 -3.34 7.33
CA TYR A 155 -3.92 -4.46 6.44
C TYR A 155 -5.06 -4.78 5.47
N THR A 156 -6.25 -5.09 5.97
CA THR A 156 -7.39 -5.50 5.12
C THR A 156 -8.72 -5.07 5.74
N SER A 157 -9.70 -4.80 4.89
CA SER A 157 -11.09 -4.57 5.25
C SER A 157 -11.96 -5.10 4.12
N ASP A 158 -12.72 -6.14 4.41
CA ASP A 158 -13.70 -6.72 3.51
C ASP A 158 -15.12 -6.34 3.95
N ALA A 159 -16.00 -6.00 3.02
CA ALA A 159 -17.40 -5.65 3.33
C ALA A 159 -18.15 -6.80 4.03
N ALA A 160 -17.71 -8.05 3.81
CA ALA A 160 -18.27 -9.24 4.44
C ALA A 160 -17.95 -9.35 5.95
N ASP A 161 -16.98 -8.61 6.46
CA ASP A 161 -16.60 -8.61 7.88
C ASP A 161 -17.32 -7.51 8.68
N ALA A 162 -18.16 -6.69 8.05
CA ALA A 162 -19.03 -5.76 8.75
C ALA A 162 -20.17 -6.56 9.44
N PRO A 163 -20.38 -6.39 10.76
CA PRO A 163 -21.53 -7.00 11.42
C PRO A 163 -22.83 -6.45 10.82
N PRO A 164 -23.89 -7.26 10.74
CA PRO A 164 -25.18 -6.87 10.24
C PRO A 164 -25.80 -5.74 11.03
#